data_d202508e824b63bec6af0a6f75f0d629
#
_entry.id   d202508e824b63bec6af0a6f75f0d629
#
_cell.length_a   1.000
_cell.length_b   1.000
_cell.length_c   1.000
_cell.angle_alpha   90.00
_cell.angle_beta   90.00
_cell.angle_gamma   90.00
#
_symmetry.space_group_name_H-M   'P 1'
#
loop_
_entity.id
_entity.type
_entity.pdbx_description
1 polymer ?
#
loop_
_entity_poly.entity_id
_entity_poly.type
_entity_poly.pdbx_seq_one_letter_code
_entity_poly.pdbx_strand_id
1 'polypeptide(L)'
;MKRTACLAALLLCLAAASAQADYPERAITLIVPAAAGGNADITARLVGQEMSRQLGQPVVVENRVGAGGRIGTQAVVRAPADGYTIGYAHVGTLVLHRFLFKQQLYNLDRDVTPIGLVAETPNVIVVNAASPYRDLKSFIDASRAQPDRLTMTSADPGTTSEVGVKL
;
A
#
# COMPACT_ATOMS: atom_id res chain seq x y z
N MET A 1 1.67 -9.05 -61.12
CA MET A 1 1.20 -7.99 -60.23
C MET A 1 0.37 -8.50 -59.02
N LYS A 2 -0.62 -9.37 -59.16
CA LYS A 2 -1.44 -9.87 -58.02
C LYS A 2 -0.65 -10.73 -57.01
N ARG A 3 0.32 -11.55 -57.47
CA ARG A 3 1.13 -12.42 -56.61
C ARG A 3 2.16 -11.64 -55.76
N THR A 4 2.72 -10.55 -56.28
CA THR A 4 3.65 -9.67 -55.54
C THR A 4 2.93 -8.86 -54.50
N ALA A 5 1.70 -8.41 -54.76
CA ALA A 5 0.87 -7.71 -53.77
C ALA A 5 0.47 -8.61 -52.58
N CYS A 6 0.16 -9.89 -52.82
CA CYS A 6 -0.14 -10.84 -51.73
C CYS A 6 1.09 -11.14 -50.85
N LEU A 7 2.30 -11.25 -51.43
CA LEU A 7 3.53 -11.45 -50.65
C LEU A 7 3.85 -10.23 -49.79
N ALA A 8 3.70 -9.01 -50.31
CA ALA A 8 3.90 -7.78 -49.58
C ALA A 8 2.90 -7.62 -48.42
N ALA A 9 1.63 -7.96 -48.63
CA ALA A 9 0.62 -7.94 -47.56
C ALA A 9 0.92 -8.98 -46.46
N LEU A 10 1.39 -10.17 -46.82
CA LEU A 10 1.77 -11.20 -45.85
C LEU A 10 2.98 -10.80 -45.00
N LEU A 11 3.99 -10.16 -45.62
CA LEU A 11 5.15 -9.63 -44.90
C LEU A 11 4.81 -8.46 -43.96
N LEU A 12 3.85 -7.60 -44.34
CA LEU A 12 3.34 -6.55 -43.47
C LEU A 12 2.56 -7.13 -42.26
N CYS A 13 1.78 -8.18 -42.43
CA CYS A 13 1.07 -8.87 -41.36
C CYS A 13 2.02 -9.59 -40.39
N LEU A 14 3.13 -10.17 -40.88
CA LEU A 14 4.15 -10.77 -40.00
C LEU A 14 4.94 -9.74 -39.22
N ALA A 15 5.19 -8.55 -39.78
CA ALA A 15 5.86 -7.47 -39.08
C ALA A 15 5.03 -6.83 -37.94
N ALA A 16 3.70 -6.87 -38.07
CA ALA A 16 2.77 -6.38 -37.05
C ALA A 16 2.62 -7.35 -35.86
N ALA A 17 2.97 -8.62 -36.00
CA ALA A 17 2.83 -9.62 -34.95
C ALA A 17 3.96 -9.57 -33.86
N SER A 18 5.03 -8.81 -34.08
CA SER A 18 6.20 -8.79 -33.18
C SER A 18 6.26 -7.57 -32.24
N ALA A 19 5.22 -6.73 -32.18
CA ALA A 19 5.18 -5.58 -31.29
C ALA A 19 4.41 -5.89 -29.99
N GLN A 20 4.59 -7.07 -29.43
CA GLN A 20 4.17 -7.34 -28.05
C GLN A 20 5.32 -6.85 -27.17
N ALA A 21 5.20 -5.59 -26.77
CA ALA A 21 6.14 -5.01 -25.85
C ALA A 21 6.13 -5.78 -24.52
N ASP A 22 7.29 -6.28 -24.10
CA ASP A 22 7.41 -7.03 -22.84
C ASP A 22 7.19 -6.09 -21.65
N TYR A 23 6.11 -6.26 -20.92
CA TYR A 23 5.88 -5.52 -19.68
C TYR A 23 6.87 -6.01 -18.61
N PRO A 24 7.49 -5.09 -17.84
CA PRO A 24 7.46 -3.63 -17.94
C PRO A 24 8.56 -3.06 -18.86
N GLU A 25 8.21 -2.06 -19.67
CA GLU A 25 9.17 -1.33 -20.54
C GLU A 25 9.74 -0.07 -19.90
N ARG A 26 9.14 0.41 -18.82
CA ARG A 26 9.49 1.64 -18.11
C ARG A 26 9.35 1.47 -16.60
N ALA A 27 9.82 2.44 -15.84
CA ALA A 27 9.75 2.43 -14.40
C ALA A 27 8.30 2.29 -13.89
N ILE A 28 8.15 1.50 -12.82
CA ILE A 28 6.89 1.31 -12.08
C ILE A 28 6.91 2.23 -10.86
N THR A 29 5.82 2.93 -10.59
CA THR A 29 5.66 3.74 -9.38
C THR A 29 4.94 2.92 -8.30
N LEU A 30 5.58 2.77 -7.14
CA LEU A 30 4.98 2.15 -5.95
C LEU A 30 4.57 3.25 -4.96
N ILE A 31 3.28 3.57 -4.92
CA ILE A 31 2.74 4.57 -4.00
C ILE A 31 2.59 3.97 -2.60
N VAL A 32 3.22 4.61 -1.62
CA VAL A 32 3.15 4.25 -0.19
C VAL A 32 2.33 5.32 0.54
N PRO A 33 1.16 4.97 1.10
CA PRO A 33 0.27 5.92 1.78
C PRO A 33 0.71 6.19 3.23
N ALA A 34 2.00 6.36 3.45
CA ALA A 34 2.60 6.58 4.77
C ALA A 34 3.85 7.46 4.66
N ALA A 35 4.29 7.99 5.80
CA ALA A 35 5.50 8.80 5.87
C ALA A 35 6.76 7.98 5.54
N ALA A 36 7.73 8.66 4.94
CA ALA A 36 9.04 8.08 4.68
C ALA A 36 9.75 7.69 5.99
N GLY A 37 10.49 6.59 5.98
CA GLY A 37 11.20 6.04 7.14
C GLY A 37 10.32 5.22 8.09
N GLY A 38 9.01 5.17 7.89
CA GLY A 38 8.12 4.28 8.63
C GLY A 38 8.18 2.83 8.15
N ASN A 39 7.56 1.92 8.89
CA ASN A 39 7.53 0.50 8.57
C ASN A 39 7.02 0.21 7.15
N ALA A 40 5.94 0.86 6.73
CA ALA A 40 5.40 0.72 5.37
C ALA A 40 6.39 1.16 4.28
N ASP A 41 7.11 2.26 4.51
CA ASP A 41 8.11 2.77 3.57
C ASP A 41 9.31 1.82 3.46
N ILE A 42 9.84 1.38 4.60
CA ILE A 42 10.98 0.45 4.63
C ILE A 42 10.60 -0.86 3.91
N THR A 43 9.45 -1.44 4.25
CA THR A 43 8.98 -2.67 3.61
C THR A 43 8.76 -2.48 2.11
N ALA A 44 8.13 -1.38 1.69
CA ALA A 44 7.89 -1.07 0.28
C ALA A 44 9.20 -0.91 -0.50
N ARG A 45 10.23 -0.29 0.10
CA ARG A 45 11.54 -0.13 -0.54
C ARG A 45 12.26 -1.47 -0.72
N LEU A 46 12.20 -2.35 0.28
CA LEU A 46 12.77 -3.70 0.17
C LEU A 46 12.07 -4.51 -0.94
N VAL A 47 10.75 -4.50 -0.97
CA VAL A 47 9.97 -5.16 -2.02
C VAL A 47 10.24 -4.54 -3.39
N GLY A 48 10.24 -3.20 -3.47
CA GLY A 48 10.49 -2.48 -4.72
C GLY A 48 11.90 -2.74 -5.28
N GLN A 49 12.90 -2.87 -4.42
CA GLN A 49 14.26 -3.23 -4.83
C GLN A 49 14.29 -4.64 -5.45
N GLU A 50 13.65 -5.62 -4.81
CA GLU A 50 13.61 -6.99 -5.33
C GLU A 50 12.78 -7.09 -6.60
N MET A 51 11.65 -6.39 -6.69
CA MET A 51 10.87 -6.27 -7.92
C MET A 51 11.69 -5.66 -9.05
N SER A 52 12.44 -4.58 -8.78
CA SER A 52 13.33 -3.96 -9.78
C SER A 52 14.35 -4.94 -10.34
N ARG A 53 14.91 -5.77 -9.46
CA ARG A 53 15.90 -6.79 -9.84
C ARG A 53 15.28 -7.87 -10.74
N GLN A 54 14.06 -8.31 -10.44
CA GLN A 54 13.38 -9.37 -11.19
C GLN A 54 12.78 -8.89 -12.50
N LEU A 55 12.21 -7.67 -12.49
CA LEU A 55 11.52 -7.11 -13.65
C LEU A 55 12.44 -6.39 -14.64
N GLY A 56 13.70 -6.14 -14.26
CA GLY A 56 14.67 -5.42 -15.12
C GLY A 56 14.35 -3.93 -15.29
N GLN A 57 13.35 -3.40 -14.59
CA GLN A 57 12.95 -2.00 -14.63
C GLN A 57 12.90 -1.40 -13.22
N PRO A 58 13.19 -0.10 -13.07
CA PRO A 58 13.12 0.54 -11.76
C PRO A 58 11.72 0.51 -11.16
N VAL A 59 11.62 0.15 -9.86
CA VAL A 59 10.41 0.37 -9.05
C VAL A 59 10.68 1.53 -8.10
N VAL A 60 10.03 2.66 -8.36
CA VAL A 60 10.25 3.93 -7.65
C VAL A 60 9.20 4.07 -6.55
N VAL A 61 9.65 4.14 -5.30
CA VAL A 61 8.78 4.33 -4.14
C VAL A 61 8.44 5.81 -3.98
N GLU A 62 7.15 6.13 -3.95
CA GLU A 62 6.60 7.47 -3.74
C GLU A 62 5.72 7.50 -2.49
N ASN A 63 6.12 8.28 -1.48
CA ASN A 63 5.33 8.46 -0.26
C ASN A 63 4.25 9.53 -0.46
N ARG A 64 2.98 9.16 -0.34
CA ARG A 64 1.82 10.08 -0.39
C ARG A 64 1.03 10.00 0.90
N VAL A 65 1.39 10.87 1.83
CA VAL A 65 0.79 10.94 3.17
C VAL A 65 -0.55 11.71 3.16
N GLY A 66 -1.31 11.52 4.23
CA GLY A 66 -2.50 12.31 4.57
C GLY A 66 -3.76 11.49 4.77
N ALA A 67 -4.60 11.97 5.69
CA ALA A 67 -5.88 11.38 6.07
C ALA A 67 -5.81 9.87 6.37
N GLY A 68 -4.78 9.44 7.14
CA GLY A 68 -4.57 8.02 7.48
C GLY A 68 -4.21 7.14 6.27
N GLY A 69 -3.66 7.70 5.21
CA GLY A 69 -3.30 6.98 3.97
C GLY A 69 -4.35 7.05 2.87
N ARG A 70 -5.51 7.70 3.11
CA ARG A 70 -6.60 7.80 2.12
C ARG A 70 -6.17 8.55 0.85
N ILE A 71 -5.32 9.58 0.98
CA ILE A 71 -4.84 10.37 -0.16
C ILE A 71 -3.96 9.51 -1.07
N GLY A 72 -3.01 8.76 -0.51
CA GLY A 72 -2.15 7.87 -1.28
C GLY A 72 -2.94 6.74 -1.95
N THR A 73 -3.85 6.10 -1.23
CA THR A 73 -4.70 5.04 -1.80
C THR A 73 -5.60 5.58 -2.92
N GLN A 74 -6.16 6.79 -2.77
CA GLN A 74 -6.94 7.42 -3.83
C GLN A 74 -6.11 7.72 -5.08
N ALA A 75 -4.83 8.06 -4.91
CA ALA A 75 -3.93 8.28 -6.03
C ALA A 75 -3.69 6.98 -6.84
N VAL A 76 -3.57 5.83 -6.16
CA VAL A 76 -3.49 4.52 -6.83
C VAL A 76 -4.77 4.22 -7.60
N VAL A 77 -5.93 4.38 -6.97
CA VAL A 77 -7.24 4.13 -7.60
C VAL A 77 -7.49 4.98 -8.84
N ARG A 78 -6.97 6.22 -8.85
CA ARG A 78 -7.13 7.14 -9.99
C ARG A 78 -6.07 6.99 -11.09
N ALA A 79 -5.05 6.21 -10.84
CA ALA A 79 -4.01 5.96 -11.83
C ALA A 79 -4.54 5.08 -12.98
N PRO A 80 -3.93 5.15 -14.17
CA PRO A 80 -4.23 4.21 -15.24
C PRO A 80 -4.03 2.76 -14.78
N ALA A 81 -4.94 1.86 -15.16
CA ALA A 81 -4.87 0.44 -14.81
C ALA A 81 -3.96 -0.34 -15.78
N ASP A 82 -2.75 0.20 -16.02
CA ASP A 82 -1.76 -0.32 -16.94
C ASP A 82 -0.60 -1.09 -16.26
N GLY A 83 -0.67 -1.23 -14.93
CA GLY A 83 0.34 -1.91 -14.13
C GLY A 83 1.55 -1.03 -13.75
N TYR A 84 1.69 0.19 -14.28
CA TYR A 84 2.84 1.05 -13.97
C TYR A 84 2.66 1.92 -12.72
N THR A 85 1.47 1.90 -12.13
CA THR A 85 1.24 2.47 -10.80
C THR A 85 0.62 1.40 -9.91
N ILE A 86 1.36 1.00 -8.90
CA ILE A 86 0.92 0.05 -7.89
C ILE A 86 0.89 0.70 -6.51
N GLY A 87 0.17 0.14 -5.58
CA GLY A 87 0.00 0.69 -4.23
C GLY A 87 0.43 -0.26 -3.13
N TYR A 88 1.12 0.26 -2.14
CA TYR A 88 1.26 -0.38 -0.85
C TYR A 88 -0.01 -0.11 -0.03
N ALA A 89 -0.60 -1.15 0.53
CA ALA A 89 -1.82 -1.02 1.31
C ALA A 89 -1.67 -1.69 2.68
N HIS A 90 -2.46 -1.25 3.64
CA HIS A 90 -2.50 -1.82 4.99
C HIS A 90 -3.95 -1.92 5.47
N VAL A 91 -4.17 -2.64 6.57
CA VAL A 91 -5.52 -2.90 7.13
C VAL A 91 -6.33 -1.61 7.32
N GLY A 92 -5.70 -0.49 7.71
CA GLY A 92 -6.37 0.81 7.81
C GLY A 92 -7.05 1.20 6.50
N THR A 93 -6.26 1.28 5.42
CA THR A 93 -6.77 1.71 4.10
C THR A 93 -7.67 0.68 3.44
N LEU A 94 -7.44 -0.62 3.65
CA LEU A 94 -8.20 -1.70 3.01
C LEU A 94 -9.49 -2.05 3.74
N VAL A 95 -9.52 -1.93 5.08
CA VAL A 95 -10.64 -2.43 5.87
C VAL A 95 -11.24 -1.35 6.75
N LEU A 96 -10.45 -0.72 7.64
CA LEU A 96 -10.98 0.13 8.69
C LEU A 96 -11.63 1.41 8.16
N HIS A 97 -11.11 1.99 7.09
CA HIS A 97 -11.62 3.25 6.56
C HIS A 97 -13.08 3.18 6.12
N ARG A 98 -13.57 2.02 5.66
CA ARG A 98 -14.99 1.85 5.30
C ARG A 98 -15.94 2.00 6.49
N PHE A 99 -15.45 1.77 7.71
CA PHE A 99 -16.23 1.87 8.93
C PHE A 99 -16.00 3.18 9.69
N LEU A 100 -14.82 3.76 9.57
CA LEU A 100 -14.40 4.95 10.34
C LEU A 100 -14.78 6.27 9.66
N PHE A 101 -14.92 6.29 8.34
CA PHE A 101 -15.19 7.52 7.60
C PHE A 101 -16.55 7.48 6.90
N LYS A 102 -17.37 8.50 7.13
CA LYS A 102 -18.70 8.63 6.48
C LYS A 102 -18.58 8.77 4.96
N GLN A 103 -17.58 9.51 4.48
CA GLN A 103 -17.34 9.70 3.06
C GLN A 103 -16.28 8.74 2.55
N GLN A 104 -16.65 7.85 1.64
CA GLN A 104 -15.73 6.96 0.97
C GLN A 104 -15.11 7.66 -0.25
N LEU A 105 -13.79 7.62 -0.38
CA LEU A 105 -13.05 8.22 -1.51
C LEU A 105 -12.83 7.21 -2.65
N TYR A 106 -12.99 5.93 -2.38
CA TYR A 106 -12.80 4.81 -3.30
C TYR A 106 -13.61 3.59 -2.82
N ASN A 107 -13.86 2.67 -3.73
CA ASN A 107 -14.47 1.38 -3.43
C ASN A 107 -13.45 0.28 -3.73
N LEU A 108 -12.89 -0.32 -2.69
CA LEU A 108 -11.82 -1.32 -2.81
C LEU A 108 -12.27 -2.61 -3.49
N ASP A 109 -13.53 -3.00 -3.33
CA ASP A 109 -14.04 -4.23 -3.94
C ASP A 109 -14.15 -4.11 -5.47
N ARG A 110 -14.13 -2.88 -5.99
CA ARG A 110 -14.25 -2.57 -7.42
C ARG A 110 -13.01 -1.92 -8.02
N ASP A 111 -12.36 -1.04 -7.25
CA ASP A 111 -11.40 -0.07 -7.79
C ASP A 111 -9.94 -0.55 -7.69
N VAL A 112 -9.68 -1.67 -6.99
CA VAL A 112 -8.33 -2.25 -6.85
C VAL A 112 -8.35 -3.76 -6.99
N THR A 113 -7.23 -4.31 -7.47
CA THR A 113 -6.97 -5.75 -7.51
C THR A 113 -5.79 -6.05 -6.59
N PRO A 114 -5.96 -6.87 -5.51
CA PRO A 114 -4.84 -7.29 -4.69
C PRO A 114 -3.84 -8.12 -5.47
N ILE A 115 -2.55 -7.83 -5.31
CA ILE A 115 -1.45 -8.59 -5.95
C ILE A 115 -0.93 -9.66 -4.97
N GLY A 116 -0.68 -9.30 -3.72
CA GLY A 116 -0.17 -10.23 -2.74
C GLY A 116 0.06 -9.59 -1.37
N LEU A 117 0.21 -10.44 -0.35
CA LEU A 117 0.61 -10.05 1.00
C LEU A 117 2.13 -9.97 1.07
N VAL A 118 2.67 -8.83 1.49
CA VAL A 118 4.11 -8.59 1.55
C VAL A 118 4.70 -8.75 2.95
N ALA A 119 3.94 -8.41 4.00
CA ALA A 119 4.38 -8.55 5.39
C ALA A 119 3.21 -8.54 6.36
N GLU A 120 3.43 -9.13 7.53
CA GLU A 120 2.57 -9.01 8.70
C GLU A 120 3.36 -8.39 9.84
N THR A 121 2.77 -7.40 10.51
CA THR A 121 3.40 -6.71 11.63
C THR A 121 2.46 -6.63 12.82
N PRO A 122 2.86 -7.12 14.01
CA PRO A 122 2.05 -7.00 15.21
C PRO A 122 2.07 -5.56 15.72
N ASN A 123 0.96 -5.12 16.32
CA ASN A 123 0.96 -3.95 17.19
C ASN A 123 1.48 -4.34 18.57
N VAL A 124 2.30 -3.49 19.16
CA VAL A 124 2.81 -3.66 20.52
C VAL A 124 2.49 -2.42 21.36
N ILE A 125 2.18 -2.62 22.64
CA ILE A 125 2.08 -1.55 23.62
C ILE A 125 3.42 -1.45 24.32
N VAL A 126 3.99 -0.26 24.35
CA VAL A 126 5.25 0.00 25.04
C VAL A 126 5.01 1.02 26.14
N VAL A 127 5.69 0.83 27.27
CA VAL A 127 5.69 1.75 28.40
C VAL A 127 7.14 2.06 28.80
N ASN A 128 7.35 3.15 29.53
CA ASN A 128 8.67 3.45 30.09
C ASN A 128 9.14 2.29 30.98
N ALA A 129 10.43 1.95 30.92
CA ALA A 129 11.02 0.86 31.72
C ALA A 129 10.83 1.02 33.24
N ALA A 130 10.72 2.26 33.72
CA ALA A 130 10.42 2.56 35.13
C ALA A 130 8.92 2.50 35.45
N SER A 131 8.05 2.24 34.48
CA SER A 131 6.60 2.14 34.69
C SER A 131 6.28 0.97 35.64
N PRO A 132 5.26 1.09 36.51
CA PRO A 132 4.82 -0.01 37.37
C PRO A 132 4.10 -1.11 36.59
N TYR A 133 3.68 -0.87 35.35
CA TYR A 133 2.94 -1.84 34.53
C TYR A 133 3.89 -2.85 33.88
N ARG A 134 3.72 -4.13 34.20
CA ARG A 134 4.61 -5.22 33.74
C ARG A 134 3.95 -6.11 32.70
N ASP A 135 2.63 -6.02 32.56
CA ASP A 135 1.83 -6.77 31.62
C ASP A 135 0.60 -5.95 31.18
N LEU A 136 -0.07 -6.43 30.13
CA LEU A 136 -1.26 -5.78 29.59
C LEU A 136 -2.40 -5.68 30.60
N LYS A 137 -2.56 -6.71 31.45
CA LYS A 137 -3.62 -6.73 32.45
C LYS A 137 -3.45 -5.62 33.48
N SER A 138 -2.26 -5.48 34.06
CA SER A 138 -1.96 -4.42 35.06
C SER A 138 -2.14 -3.02 34.46
N PHE A 139 -1.80 -2.86 33.18
CA PHE A 139 -2.02 -1.60 32.46
C PHE A 139 -3.51 -1.29 32.28
N ILE A 140 -4.31 -2.28 31.82
CA ILE A 140 -5.77 -2.11 31.64
C ILE A 140 -6.46 -1.84 32.98
N ASP A 141 -6.12 -2.60 34.02
CA ASP A 141 -6.73 -2.41 35.34
C ASP A 141 -6.46 -1.00 35.90
N ALA A 142 -5.23 -0.49 35.75
CA ALA A 142 -4.87 0.86 36.14
C ALA A 142 -5.62 1.93 35.30
N SER A 143 -5.75 1.71 34.01
CA SER A 143 -6.48 2.60 33.11
C SER A 143 -7.96 2.71 33.49
N ARG A 144 -8.59 1.59 33.86
CA ARG A 144 -9.98 1.56 34.33
C ARG A 144 -10.17 2.18 35.71
N ALA A 145 -9.19 1.98 36.61
CA ALA A 145 -9.25 2.51 37.95
C ALA A 145 -9.06 4.03 37.99
N GLN A 146 -8.35 4.60 37.05
CA GLN A 146 -8.04 6.03 36.97
C GLN A 146 -8.23 6.53 35.52
N PRO A 147 -9.47 6.71 35.08
CA PRO A 147 -9.77 7.30 33.78
C PRO A 147 -9.08 8.66 33.64
N ASP A 148 -8.61 8.99 32.44
CA ASP A 148 -7.97 10.26 32.08
C ASP A 148 -6.58 10.53 32.68
N ARG A 149 -6.00 9.61 33.46
CA ARG A 149 -4.64 9.78 34.03
C ARG A 149 -3.54 9.17 33.11
N LEU A 150 -3.88 8.24 32.26
CA LEU A 150 -2.93 7.62 31.34
C LEU A 150 -3.10 8.21 29.94
N THR A 151 -2.02 8.71 29.39
CA THR A 151 -1.98 9.21 28.02
C THR A 151 -1.32 8.16 27.12
N MET A 152 -1.98 7.78 26.05
CA MET A 152 -1.43 6.92 25.00
C MET A 152 -1.27 7.70 23.70
N THR A 153 -0.24 7.36 22.95
CA THR A 153 -0.08 7.82 21.58
C THR A 153 -0.26 6.65 20.62
N SER A 154 -0.85 6.91 19.48
CA SER A 154 -0.97 5.95 18.38
C SER A 154 -0.42 6.59 17.11
N ALA A 155 -0.31 5.78 16.05
CA ALA A 155 -0.06 6.30 14.72
C ALA A 155 -1.28 7.10 14.19
N ASP A 156 -1.22 7.45 12.92
CA ASP A 156 -2.24 8.25 12.25
C ASP A 156 -3.68 7.73 12.44
N PRO A 157 -4.69 8.61 12.39
CA PRO A 157 -6.10 8.22 12.40
C PRO A 157 -6.44 7.18 11.32
N GLY A 158 -7.23 6.19 11.69
CA GLY A 158 -7.64 5.09 10.79
C GLY A 158 -6.65 3.94 10.71
N THR A 159 -5.65 3.90 11.58
CA THR A 159 -4.71 2.76 11.69
C THR A 159 -5.17 1.75 12.73
N THR A 160 -4.60 0.53 12.65
CA THR A 160 -4.88 -0.53 13.64
C THR A 160 -4.41 -0.16 15.04
N SER A 161 -3.35 0.64 15.16
CA SER A 161 -2.86 1.13 16.46
C SER A 161 -3.83 2.13 17.10
N GLU A 162 -4.47 3.00 16.33
CA GLU A 162 -5.50 3.89 16.87
C GLU A 162 -6.72 3.10 17.39
N VAL A 163 -7.19 2.13 16.60
CA VAL A 163 -8.33 1.28 17.01
C VAL A 163 -7.99 0.49 18.27
N GLY A 164 -6.77 -0.08 18.34
CA GLY A 164 -6.33 -0.81 19.52
C GLY A 164 -6.22 0.03 20.80
N VAL A 165 -6.04 1.34 20.69
CA VAL A 165 -6.04 2.27 21.83
C VAL A 165 -7.45 2.60 22.30
N LYS A 166 -8.45 2.55 21.42
CA LYS A 166 -9.85 2.91 21.70
C LYS A 166 -10.71 1.76 22.20
N LEU A 167 -10.22 0.51 22.12
CA LEU A 167 -10.89 -0.70 22.61
C LEU A 167 -10.58 -0.92 24.10
#